data_8a933e4eb1af4c1177d5444f1906dfa6
#
_entry.id   8a933e4eb1af4c1177d5444f1906dfa6
#
_cell.length_a   1.000
_cell.length_b   1.000
_cell.length_c   1.000
_cell.angle_alpha   90.00
_cell.angle_beta   90.00
_cell.angle_gamma   90.00
#
_symmetry.space_group_name_H-M   'P 1'
#
loop_
_entity.id
_entity.type
_entity.pdbx_description
1 polymer ?
#
loop_
_entity_poly.entity_id
_entity_poly.type
_entity_poly.pdbx_seq_one_letter_code
_entity_poly.pdbx_strand_id
1 'polypeptide(L)'
;MSEDELTTLWGKYLADKTDKQSRDTLIVQYIYLVRYVVGRVKMTLPSTISVEDIAGYGVEGLINAIERFSPQHNSRFETYALIRVRGSIIDKIRSQDFLPRSVRKKIKDVKQASEVLKQQLGRTPTTSEIAQYLEMEPDKVAQILSEDVTMTSIYEKRGTSEDSMEIIEQTNRTILFDE
;
A
#
# COMPACT_ATOMS: atom_id res chain seq x y z
N MET A 1 -4.39 -10.72 -24.86
CA MET A 1 -5.29 -9.86 -25.67
C MET A 1 -4.38 -8.90 -26.43
N SER A 2 -4.57 -8.73 -27.75
CA SER A 2 -3.77 -7.77 -28.51
C SER A 2 -4.08 -6.32 -28.12
N GLU A 3 -3.20 -5.37 -28.50
CA GLU A 3 -3.39 -3.96 -28.20
C GLU A 3 -4.65 -3.38 -28.88
N ASP A 4 -4.93 -3.85 -30.11
CA ASP A 4 -6.12 -3.47 -30.87
C ASP A 4 -7.42 -4.00 -30.21
N GLU A 5 -7.40 -5.24 -29.72
CA GLU A 5 -8.54 -5.82 -29.00
C GLU A 5 -8.83 -5.06 -27.69
N LEU A 6 -7.77 -4.67 -27.00
CA LEU A 6 -7.87 -3.90 -25.77
C LEU A 6 -8.44 -2.48 -26.03
N THR A 7 -7.98 -1.84 -27.08
CA THR A 7 -8.49 -0.53 -27.52
C THR A 7 -9.97 -0.60 -27.88
N THR A 8 -10.36 -1.65 -28.61
CA THR A 8 -11.77 -1.90 -28.96
C THR A 8 -12.63 -2.13 -27.73
N LEU A 9 -12.14 -2.92 -26.75
CA LEU A 9 -12.84 -3.20 -25.51
C LEU A 9 -13.03 -1.92 -24.68
N TRP A 10 -12.00 -1.08 -24.57
CA TRP A 10 -12.12 0.22 -23.93
C TRP A 10 -13.13 1.14 -24.64
N GLY A 11 -13.10 1.18 -25.98
CA GLY A 11 -14.07 1.93 -26.77
C GLY A 11 -15.52 1.52 -26.48
N LYS A 12 -15.78 0.21 -26.41
CA LYS A 12 -17.08 -0.35 -26.09
C LYS A 12 -17.53 0.03 -24.66
N TYR A 13 -16.67 -0.13 -23.68
CA TYR A 13 -16.99 0.19 -22.29
C TYR A 13 -17.20 1.69 -22.05
N LEU A 14 -16.42 2.54 -22.68
CA LEU A 14 -16.55 4.01 -22.56
C LEU A 14 -17.83 4.55 -23.23
N ALA A 15 -18.31 3.85 -24.28
CA ALA A 15 -19.58 4.20 -24.92
C ALA A 15 -20.79 3.80 -24.05
N ASP A 16 -20.69 2.67 -23.34
CA ASP A 16 -21.72 2.21 -22.40
C ASP A 16 -21.08 1.67 -21.12
N LYS A 17 -20.96 2.52 -20.11
CA LYS A 17 -20.42 2.17 -18.80
C LYS A 17 -21.30 1.22 -17.97
N THR A 18 -22.50 0.89 -18.45
CA THR A 18 -23.36 -0.12 -17.83
C THR A 18 -23.10 -1.53 -18.35
N ASP A 19 -22.31 -1.69 -19.41
CA ASP A 19 -21.87 -2.97 -19.95
C ASP A 19 -20.95 -3.71 -18.97
N LYS A 20 -21.57 -4.56 -18.15
CA LYS A 20 -20.90 -5.38 -17.14
C LYS A 20 -19.88 -6.34 -17.77
N GLN A 21 -20.19 -6.89 -18.95
CA GLN A 21 -19.30 -7.85 -19.61
C GLN A 21 -17.98 -7.21 -20.02
N SER A 22 -18.02 -6.04 -20.66
CA SER A 22 -16.82 -5.28 -21.02
C SER A 22 -16.04 -4.85 -19.77
N ARG A 23 -16.72 -4.38 -18.72
CA ARG A 23 -16.09 -4.03 -17.45
C ARG A 23 -15.36 -5.21 -16.82
N ASP A 24 -16.04 -6.35 -16.70
CA ASP A 24 -15.48 -7.55 -16.06
C ASP A 24 -14.29 -8.10 -16.87
N THR A 25 -14.34 -8.02 -18.20
CA THR A 25 -13.21 -8.37 -19.07
C THR A 25 -12.02 -7.44 -18.83
N LEU A 26 -12.24 -6.13 -18.71
CA LEU A 26 -11.17 -5.18 -18.35
C LEU A 26 -10.56 -5.47 -16.98
N ILE A 27 -11.38 -5.81 -15.97
CA ILE A 27 -10.88 -6.17 -14.64
C ILE A 27 -9.95 -7.38 -14.73
N VAL A 28 -10.37 -8.43 -15.42
CA VAL A 28 -9.55 -9.66 -15.61
C VAL A 28 -8.25 -9.33 -16.33
N GLN A 29 -8.32 -8.49 -17.37
CA GLN A 29 -7.14 -8.11 -18.15
C GLN A 29 -6.11 -7.35 -17.33
N TYR A 30 -6.54 -6.47 -16.43
CA TYR A 30 -5.65 -5.64 -15.62
C TYR A 30 -5.40 -6.16 -14.20
N ILE A 31 -5.86 -7.38 -13.85
CA ILE A 31 -5.68 -7.95 -12.50
C ILE A 31 -4.19 -8.09 -12.11
N TYR A 32 -3.29 -8.20 -13.09
CA TYR A 32 -1.86 -8.26 -12.85
C TYR A 32 -1.31 -7.02 -12.14
N LEU A 33 -1.91 -5.84 -12.37
CA LEU A 33 -1.53 -4.60 -11.66
C LEU A 33 -1.79 -4.72 -10.16
N VAL A 34 -2.89 -5.38 -9.77
CA VAL A 34 -3.19 -5.64 -8.35
C VAL A 34 -2.11 -6.54 -7.75
N ARG A 35 -1.76 -7.65 -8.42
CA ARG A 35 -0.71 -8.57 -7.95
C ARG A 35 0.62 -7.85 -7.76
N TYR A 36 0.99 -7.00 -8.71
CA TYR A 36 2.20 -6.20 -8.67
C TYR A 36 2.23 -5.27 -7.44
N VAL A 37 1.16 -4.50 -7.21
CA VAL A 37 1.07 -3.58 -6.07
C VAL A 37 1.05 -4.34 -4.75
N VAL A 38 0.29 -5.44 -4.66
CA VAL A 38 0.22 -6.31 -3.46
C VAL A 38 1.61 -6.82 -3.08
N GLY A 39 2.40 -7.31 -4.04
CA GLY A 39 3.76 -7.80 -3.79
C GLY A 39 4.67 -6.73 -3.16
N ARG A 40 4.55 -5.48 -3.60
CA ARG A 40 5.34 -4.36 -3.05
C ARG A 40 4.82 -3.86 -1.71
N VAL A 41 3.51 -3.68 -1.60
CA VAL A 41 2.89 -3.17 -0.37
C VAL A 41 3.05 -4.18 0.77
N LYS A 42 2.95 -5.49 0.50
CA LYS A 42 3.10 -6.54 1.51
C LYS A 42 4.43 -6.47 2.26
N MET A 43 5.52 -6.11 1.59
CA MET A 43 6.85 -5.99 2.22
C MET A 43 6.91 -4.86 3.27
N THR A 44 6.03 -3.88 3.17
CA THR A 44 5.96 -2.71 4.06
C THR A 44 4.84 -2.81 5.10
N LEU A 45 4.08 -3.90 5.12
CA LEU A 45 2.94 -4.08 6.02
C LEU A 45 3.26 -5.08 7.14
N PRO A 46 2.62 -4.92 8.31
CA PRO A 46 2.68 -5.91 9.38
C PRO A 46 2.23 -7.28 8.90
N SER A 47 2.84 -8.35 9.44
CA SER A 47 2.49 -9.73 9.12
C SER A 47 1.07 -10.12 9.52
N THR A 48 0.42 -9.32 10.36
CA THR A 48 -0.97 -9.51 10.82
C THR A 48 -2.02 -9.27 9.74
N ILE A 49 -1.64 -8.62 8.62
CA ILE A 49 -2.55 -8.35 7.51
C ILE A 49 -2.38 -9.45 6.47
N SER A 50 -3.47 -10.13 6.13
CA SER A 50 -3.43 -11.22 5.16
C SER A 50 -3.20 -10.69 3.73
N VAL A 51 -2.55 -11.50 2.90
CA VAL A 51 -2.32 -11.16 1.49
C VAL A 51 -3.65 -11.09 0.73
N GLU A 52 -4.58 -11.94 1.11
CA GLU A 52 -5.93 -12.03 0.54
C GLU A 52 -6.73 -10.74 0.78
N ASP A 53 -6.65 -10.18 2.01
CA ASP A 53 -7.30 -8.91 2.33
C ASP A 53 -6.70 -7.77 1.50
N ILE A 54 -5.36 -7.69 1.44
CA ILE A 54 -4.67 -6.68 0.63
C ILE A 54 -5.07 -6.78 -0.84
N ALA A 55 -5.16 -8.02 -1.37
CA ALA A 55 -5.59 -8.26 -2.74
C ALA A 55 -7.04 -7.83 -2.97
N GLY A 56 -7.95 -8.13 -2.04
CA GLY A 56 -9.33 -7.68 -2.09
C GLY A 56 -9.45 -6.15 -2.18
N TYR A 57 -8.71 -5.42 -1.34
CA TYR A 57 -8.67 -3.94 -1.39
C TYR A 57 -8.08 -3.42 -2.69
N GLY A 58 -7.07 -4.12 -3.23
CA GLY A 58 -6.49 -3.80 -4.52
C GLY A 58 -7.48 -3.98 -5.68
N VAL A 59 -8.26 -5.06 -5.68
CA VAL A 59 -9.31 -5.30 -6.68
C VAL A 59 -10.38 -4.21 -6.62
N GLU A 60 -10.81 -3.80 -5.43
CA GLU A 60 -11.74 -2.68 -5.27
C GLU A 60 -11.14 -1.38 -5.88
N GLY A 61 -9.85 -1.14 -5.65
CA GLY A 61 -9.13 -0.01 -6.25
C GLY A 61 -9.07 -0.08 -7.77
N LEU A 62 -8.86 -1.27 -8.34
CA LEU A 62 -8.85 -1.49 -9.80
C LEU A 62 -10.22 -1.27 -10.42
N ILE A 63 -11.29 -1.78 -9.82
CA ILE A 63 -12.68 -1.56 -10.27
C ILE A 63 -12.97 -0.05 -10.31
N ASN A 64 -12.68 0.66 -9.22
CA ASN A 64 -12.84 2.11 -9.15
C ASN A 64 -12.01 2.85 -10.21
N ALA A 65 -10.81 2.36 -10.51
CA ALA A 65 -9.97 2.94 -11.55
C ALA A 65 -10.60 2.77 -12.94
N ILE A 66 -11.10 1.58 -13.29
CA ILE A 66 -11.76 1.32 -14.58
C ILE A 66 -13.01 2.19 -14.74
N GLU A 67 -13.84 2.29 -13.71
CA GLU A 67 -15.10 3.05 -13.75
C GLU A 67 -14.88 4.56 -13.91
N ARG A 68 -13.80 5.09 -13.30
CA ARG A 68 -13.50 6.52 -13.29
C ARG A 68 -12.50 6.98 -14.34
N PHE A 69 -11.90 6.05 -15.06
CA PHE A 69 -10.92 6.40 -16.07
C PHE A 69 -11.54 7.23 -17.19
N SER A 70 -10.80 8.28 -17.60
CA SER A 70 -11.11 9.09 -18.76
C SER A 70 -9.85 9.28 -19.61
N PRO A 71 -9.87 8.87 -20.87
CA PRO A 71 -8.71 8.99 -21.78
C PRO A 71 -8.28 10.45 -22.05
N GLN A 72 -9.13 11.43 -21.70
CA GLN A 72 -8.88 12.85 -21.95
C GLN A 72 -7.65 13.40 -21.18
N HIS A 73 -7.18 12.71 -20.14
CA HIS A 73 -6.06 13.17 -19.30
C HIS A 73 -4.67 12.80 -19.84
N ASN A 74 -4.56 12.30 -21.06
CA ASN A 74 -3.31 11.98 -21.74
C ASN A 74 -2.35 11.07 -20.94
N SER A 75 -2.90 10.26 -20.01
CA SER A 75 -2.17 9.29 -19.19
C SER A 75 -2.59 7.87 -19.56
N ARG A 76 -1.62 6.94 -19.55
CA ARG A 76 -1.93 5.52 -19.71
C ARG A 76 -2.77 5.03 -18.56
N PHE A 77 -3.71 4.12 -18.86
CA PHE A 77 -4.59 3.54 -17.83
C PHE A 77 -3.79 2.86 -16.72
N GLU A 78 -2.75 2.13 -17.06
CA GLU A 78 -1.90 1.39 -16.10
C GLU A 78 -1.31 2.34 -15.05
N THR A 79 -0.79 3.48 -15.48
CA THR A 79 -0.24 4.50 -14.59
C THR A 79 -1.29 5.00 -13.59
N TYR A 80 -2.47 5.33 -14.10
CA TYR A 80 -3.58 5.77 -13.26
C TYR A 80 -4.06 4.67 -12.30
N ALA A 81 -4.20 3.43 -12.81
CA ALA A 81 -4.66 2.29 -12.04
C ALA A 81 -3.71 1.93 -10.89
N LEU A 82 -2.38 1.95 -11.11
CA LEU A 82 -1.39 1.68 -10.06
C LEU A 82 -1.55 2.62 -8.85
N ILE A 83 -1.74 3.92 -9.12
CA ILE A 83 -1.95 4.92 -8.07
C ILE A 83 -3.26 4.63 -7.31
N ARG A 84 -4.34 4.32 -8.05
CA ARG A 84 -5.66 4.05 -7.45
C ARG A 84 -5.70 2.77 -6.65
N VAL A 85 -5.09 1.69 -7.16
CA VAL A 85 -4.97 0.40 -6.47
C VAL A 85 -4.19 0.57 -5.16
N ARG A 86 -3.01 1.22 -5.21
CA ARG A 86 -2.22 1.48 -4.01
C ARG A 86 -2.98 2.35 -3.01
N GLY A 87 -3.61 3.41 -3.46
CA GLY A 87 -4.42 4.30 -2.63
C GLY A 87 -5.53 3.55 -1.91
N SER A 88 -6.30 2.71 -2.64
CA SER A 88 -7.36 1.89 -2.06
C SER A 88 -6.86 0.95 -0.96
N ILE A 89 -5.75 0.24 -1.22
CA ILE A 89 -5.12 -0.65 -0.23
C ILE A 89 -4.76 0.14 1.05
N ILE A 90 -4.02 1.23 0.90
CA ILE A 90 -3.54 2.03 2.04
C ILE A 90 -4.71 2.66 2.81
N ASP A 91 -5.72 3.18 2.13
CA ASP A 91 -6.90 3.80 2.78
C ASP A 91 -7.73 2.76 3.54
N LYS A 92 -7.88 1.54 3.00
CA LYS A 92 -8.55 0.44 3.71
C LYS A 92 -7.77 0.00 4.95
N ILE A 93 -6.45 -0.16 4.83
CA ILE A 93 -5.60 -0.51 5.96
C ILE A 93 -5.70 0.55 7.07
N ARG A 94 -5.68 1.82 6.70
CA ARG A 94 -5.86 2.92 7.66
C ARG A 94 -7.23 2.89 8.34
N SER A 95 -8.30 2.60 7.58
CA SER A 95 -9.67 2.62 8.10
C SER A 95 -9.98 1.47 9.05
N GLN A 96 -9.33 0.33 8.88
CA GLN A 96 -9.63 -0.89 9.64
C GLN A 96 -8.82 -1.06 10.93
N ASP A 97 -7.86 -0.16 11.17
CA ASP A 97 -7.10 -0.15 12.42
C ASP A 97 -6.54 -1.54 12.82
N PHE A 98 -5.77 -2.15 11.91
CA PHE A 98 -5.26 -3.53 12.01
C PHE A 98 -4.32 -3.80 13.20
N LEU A 99 -3.92 -2.78 13.94
CA LEU A 99 -3.11 -3.00 15.13
C LEU A 99 -3.99 -3.48 16.29
N PRO A 100 -3.77 -4.70 16.80
CA PRO A 100 -4.40 -5.15 18.02
C PRO A 100 -4.19 -4.13 19.14
N ARG A 101 -5.22 -3.90 19.98
CA ARG A 101 -5.12 -2.96 21.10
C ARG A 101 -3.90 -3.22 21.99
N SER A 102 -3.52 -4.50 22.14
CA SER A 102 -2.33 -4.92 22.89
C SER A 102 -1.02 -4.44 22.27
N VAL A 103 -0.91 -4.49 20.91
CA VAL A 103 0.28 -4.00 20.17
C VAL A 103 0.36 -2.49 20.26
N ARG A 104 -0.76 -1.78 20.07
CA ARG A 104 -0.83 -0.32 20.21
C ARG A 104 -0.44 0.15 21.60
N LYS A 105 -0.88 -0.56 22.65
CA LYS A 105 -0.47 -0.28 24.01
C LYS A 105 1.05 -0.42 24.16
N LYS A 106 1.62 -1.51 23.67
CA LYS A 106 3.09 -1.72 23.71
C LYS A 106 3.86 -0.64 22.99
N ILE A 107 3.42 -0.22 21.80
CA ILE A 107 4.04 0.90 21.05
C ILE A 107 4.01 2.18 21.91
N LYS A 108 2.86 2.48 22.52
CA LYS A 108 2.72 3.62 23.42
C LYS A 108 3.66 3.55 24.60
N ASP A 109 3.74 2.39 25.26
CA ASP A 109 4.61 2.18 26.42
C ASP A 109 6.10 2.34 26.04
N VAL A 110 6.53 1.81 24.89
CA VAL A 110 7.89 1.96 24.38
C VAL A 110 8.20 3.44 24.05
N LYS A 111 7.29 4.17 23.41
CA LYS A 111 7.46 5.61 23.13
C LYS A 111 7.58 6.42 24.41
N GLN A 112 6.72 6.14 25.38
CA GLN A 112 6.75 6.85 26.67
C GLN A 112 8.03 6.58 27.43
N ALA A 113 8.52 5.33 27.47
CA ALA A 113 9.80 4.97 28.06
C ALA A 113 10.97 5.68 27.37
N SER A 114 10.96 5.73 26.03
CA SER A 114 11.98 6.45 25.25
C SER A 114 12.02 7.94 25.59
N GLU A 115 10.89 8.61 25.74
CA GLU A 115 10.85 10.04 26.08
C GLU A 115 11.34 10.28 27.52
N VAL A 116 10.95 9.43 28.48
CA VAL A 116 11.44 9.52 29.86
C VAL A 116 12.96 9.35 29.93
N LEU A 117 13.48 8.31 29.28
CA LEU A 117 14.92 8.04 29.24
C LEU A 117 15.69 9.15 28.52
N LYS A 118 15.14 9.71 27.44
CA LYS A 118 15.74 10.83 26.72
C LYS A 118 15.91 12.07 27.61
N GLN A 119 14.90 12.37 28.45
CA GLN A 119 14.98 13.46 29.43
C GLN A 119 16.03 13.19 30.51
N GLN A 120 16.15 11.94 30.97
CA GLN A 120 17.10 11.56 32.02
C GLN A 120 18.55 11.49 31.49
N LEU A 121 18.76 10.98 30.29
CA LEU A 121 20.08 10.76 29.72
C LEU A 121 20.61 11.97 28.92
N GLY A 122 19.75 12.91 28.54
CA GLY A 122 20.10 14.05 27.66
C GLY A 122 20.42 13.63 26.21
N ARG A 123 20.18 12.36 25.83
CA ARG A 123 20.39 11.81 24.49
C ARG A 123 19.29 10.78 24.16
N THR A 124 19.23 10.40 22.89
CA THR A 124 18.34 9.30 22.47
C THR A 124 18.78 7.98 23.12
N PRO A 125 17.86 7.28 23.83
CA PRO A 125 18.17 5.99 24.44
C PRO A 125 18.36 4.90 23.37
N THR A 126 19.17 3.90 23.69
CA THR A 126 19.33 2.69 22.89
C THR A 126 18.15 1.75 23.12
N THR A 127 17.94 0.80 22.18
CA THR A 127 16.94 -0.26 22.31
C THR A 127 17.12 -1.09 23.59
N SER A 128 18.37 -1.35 23.97
CA SER A 128 18.71 -2.10 25.19
C SER A 128 18.34 -1.31 26.47
N GLU A 129 18.53 0.00 26.49
CA GLU A 129 18.16 0.86 27.64
C GLU A 129 16.63 0.93 27.80
N ILE A 130 15.88 1.00 26.68
CA ILE A 130 14.42 0.96 26.69
C ILE A 130 13.93 -0.41 27.17
N ALA A 131 14.56 -1.50 26.69
CA ALA A 131 14.23 -2.87 27.07
C ALA A 131 14.43 -3.09 28.58
N GLN A 132 15.56 -2.62 29.13
CA GLN A 132 15.86 -2.69 30.55
C GLN A 132 14.82 -1.89 31.39
N TYR A 133 14.45 -0.70 30.95
CA TYR A 133 13.47 0.14 31.64
C TYR A 133 12.06 -0.48 31.67
N LEU A 134 11.68 -1.18 30.58
CA LEU A 134 10.38 -1.84 30.47
C LEU A 134 10.37 -3.30 30.93
N GLU A 135 11.50 -3.82 31.43
CA GLU A 135 11.68 -5.23 31.79
C GLU A 135 11.31 -6.19 30.64
N MET A 136 11.75 -5.85 29.41
CA MET A 136 11.46 -6.59 28.18
C MET A 136 12.74 -7.05 27.51
N GLU A 137 12.64 -8.09 26.66
CA GLU A 137 13.73 -8.50 25.78
C GLU A 137 14.03 -7.43 24.71
N PRO A 138 15.33 -7.10 24.43
CA PRO A 138 15.72 -6.10 23.43
C PRO A 138 15.15 -6.37 22.04
N ASP A 139 15.09 -7.63 21.60
CA ASP A 139 14.53 -8.01 20.29
C ASP A 139 13.04 -7.70 20.20
N LYS A 140 12.33 -7.82 21.32
CA LYS A 140 10.90 -7.46 21.39
C LYS A 140 10.70 -5.95 21.22
N VAL A 141 11.55 -5.15 21.84
CA VAL A 141 11.50 -3.69 21.68
C VAL A 141 11.84 -3.28 20.25
N ALA A 142 12.87 -3.92 19.64
CA ALA A 142 13.23 -3.67 18.25
C ALA A 142 12.06 -4.01 17.29
N GLN A 143 11.37 -5.14 17.52
CA GLN A 143 10.18 -5.50 16.76
C GLN A 143 9.06 -4.46 16.88
N ILE A 144 8.74 -4.02 18.10
CA ILE A 144 7.71 -3.01 18.34
C ILE A 144 8.04 -1.69 17.65
N LEU A 145 9.30 -1.26 17.70
CA LEU A 145 9.76 -0.05 17.03
C LEU A 145 9.66 -0.17 15.49
N SER A 146 9.97 -1.34 14.92
CA SER A 146 9.83 -1.58 13.47
C SER A 146 8.36 -1.56 13.03
N GLU A 147 7.45 -2.13 13.82
CA GLU A 147 6.01 -2.08 13.57
C GLU A 147 5.48 -0.64 13.61
N ASP A 148 5.94 0.17 14.56
CA ASP A 148 5.57 1.58 14.67
C ASP A 148 6.06 2.42 13.48
N VAL A 149 7.32 2.25 13.06
CA VAL A 149 7.88 2.93 11.89
C VAL A 149 7.09 2.57 10.63
N THR A 150 6.76 1.30 10.45
CA THR A 150 5.95 0.83 9.32
C THR A 150 4.58 1.50 9.30
N MET A 151 3.89 1.54 10.44
CA MET A 151 2.58 2.18 10.55
C MET A 151 2.67 3.70 10.36
N THR A 152 3.62 4.37 10.98
CA THR A 152 3.85 5.81 10.81
C THR A 152 4.08 6.15 9.34
N SER A 153 4.91 5.39 8.64
CA SER A 153 5.15 5.55 7.20
C SER A 153 3.86 5.39 6.37
N ILE A 154 2.99 4.45 6.72
CA ILE A 154 1.69 4.27 6.06
C ILE A 154 0.77 5.47 6.31
N TYR A 155 0.81 6.06 7.53
CA TYR A 155 -0.05 7.18 7.91
C TYR A 155 0.47 8.54 7.42
N GLU A 156 1.79 8.76 7.40
CA GLU A 156 2.41 10.05 7.03
C GLU A 156 2.53 10.27 5.52
N LYS A 157 2.69 9.22 4.71
CA LYS A 157 2.82 9.34 3.24
C LYS A 157 1.51 9.77 2.56
N ARG A 158 0.95 10.87 3.00
CA ARG A 158 -0.16 11.58 2.37
C ARG A 158 0.36 12.64 1.40
N GLY A 159 1.06 12.25 0.34
CA GLY A 159 1.23 13.24 -0.68
C GLY A 159 2.59 13.54 -1.26
N THR A 160 3.40 12.58 -1.56
CA THR A 160 4.47 12.83 -2.53
C THR A 160 4.18 12.07 -3.83
N SER A 161 3.95 12.85 -4.87
CA SER A 161 3.88 12.37 -6.26
C SER A 161 5.12 11.57 -6.68
N GLU A 162 6.22 11.74 -5.96
CA GLU A 162 7.52 11.11 -6.21
C GLU A 162 7.50 9.59 -6.06
N ASP A 163 6.88 9.05 -5.00
CA ASP A 163 6.75 7.59 -4.82
C ASP A 163 5.87 6.95 -5.91
N SER A 164 4.89 7.70 -6.41
CA SER A 164 4.05 7.25 -7.52
C SER A 164 4.82 7.23 -8.84
N MET A 165 5.69 8.21 -9.07
CA MET A 165 6.57 8.27 -10.25
C MET A 165 7.61 7.15 -10.23
N GLU A 166 8.23 6.86 -9.10
CA GLU A 166 9.22 5.79 -9.00
C GLU A 166 8.61 4.40 -9.27
N ILE A 167 7.38 4.17 -8.80
CA ILE A 167 6.62 2.96 -9.12
C ILE A 167 6.32 2.88 -10.61
N ILE A 168 5.97 3.99 -11.24
CA ILE A 168 5.65 4.09 -12.67
C ILE A 168 6.90 3.83 -13.52
N GLU A 169 8.03 4.45 -13.20
CA GLU A 169 9.28 4.26 -13.93
C GLU A 169 9.80 2.82 -13.85
N GLN A 170 9.73 2.22 -12.66
CA GLN A 170 10.14 0.82 -12.48
C GLN A 170 9.17 -0.16 -13.14
N THR A 171 7.87 0.15 -13.17
CA THR A 171 6.87 -0.70 -13.85
C THR A 171 7.05 -0.65 -15.36
N ASN A 172 7.29 0.54 -15.94
CA ASN A 172 7.57 0.67 -17.36
C ASN A 172 8.85 -0.06 -17.77
N ARG A 173 9.86 -0.15 -16.90
CA ARG A 173 11.08 -0.96 -17.14
C ARG A 173 10.79 -2.45 -17.10
N THR A 174 9.98 -2.93 -16.14
CA THR A 174 9.70 -4.37 -15.99
C THR A 174 8.80 -4.90 -17.11
N ILE A 175 7.81 -4.13 -17.56
CA ILE A 175 6.90 -4.52 -18.66
C ILE A 175 7.64 -4.56 -20.01
N LEU A 176 8.73 -3.80 -20.17
CA LEU A 176 9.53 -3.77 -21.41
C LEU A 176 10.57 -4.90 -21.50
N PHE A 177 10.80 -5.69 -20.44
CA PHE A 177 11.80 -6.76 -20.39
C PHE A 177 11.21 -8.19 -20.33
N ASP A 178 9.88 -8.36 -20.31
CA ASP A 178 9.19 -9.65 -20.34
C ASP A 178 8.54 -9.93 -21.72
N GLU A 179 9.28 -9.66 -22.81
CA GLU A 179 9.02 -10.22 -24.16
C GLU A 179 10.02 -11.31 -24.50
#